data_3f63656940ffa578601cdcc1d37efbb6
#
_entry.id   3f63656940ffa578601cdcc1d37efbb6
#
_cell.length_a   1.000
_cell.length_b   1.000
_cell.length_c   1.000
_cell.angle_alpha   90.00
_cell.angle_beta   90.00
_cell.angle_gamma   90.00
#
_symmetry.space_group_name_H-M   'P 1'
#
loop_
_entity.id
_entity.type
_entity.pdbx_description
1 polymer ?
#
loop_
_entity_poly.entity_id
_entity_poly.type
_entity_poly.pdbx_seq_one_letter_code
_entity_poly.pdbx_strand_id
1 'polypeptide(L)' 'MEHITILGSGGFGLSLALSAYRSGHAVKVWSKFPEELEAIRRDGEHKQKLPGVPIPSEITLTADLEAAISGADLVIFG' A
#
# COMPACT_ATOMS: atom_id res chain seq x y z
N MET A 1 4.25 13.04 -11.76
CA MET A 1 3.80 11.86 -10.99
C MET A 1 4.97 10.95 -10.70
N GLU A 2 5.11 10.52 -9.44
CA GLU A 2 6.14 9.61 -9.03
C GLU A 2 5.57 8.22 -8.82
N HIS A 3 6.45 7.20 -8.89
CA HIS A 3 6.10 5.83 -8.51
C HIS A 3 6.66 5.57 -7.11
N ILE A 4 5.76 5.45 -6.14
CA ILE A 4 6.13 5.34 -4.73
C ILE A 4 5.77 3.95 -4.22
N THR A 5 6.73 3.29 -3.59
CA THR A 5 6.52 2.00 -2.95
C THR A 5 6.64 2.14 -1.45
N ILE A 6 5.64 1.64 -0.74
CA ILE A 6 5.62 1.59 0.73
C ILE A 6 5.88 0.14 1.13
N LEU A 7 6.92 -0.10 1.91
CA LEU A 7 7.22 -1.43 2.44
C LEU A 7 6.61 -1.56 3.83
N GLY A 8 5.42 -2.12 3.88
CA GLY A 8 4.66 -2.33 5.11
C GLY A 8 3.21 -1.97 4.93
N SER A 9 2.31 -2.77 5.49
CA SER A 9 0.87 -2.58 5.38
C SER A 9 0.22 -2.26 6.74
N GLY A 10 1.00 -1.79 7.71
CA GLY A 10 0.47 -1.31 8.98
C GLY A 10 -0.24 0.03 8.80
N GLY A 11 -0.85 0.53 9.88
CA GLY A 11 -1.61 1.77 9.82
C GLY A 11 -0.80 2.96 9.31
N PHE A 12 0.43 3.08 9.77
CA PHE A 12 1.30 4.18 9.34
C PHE A 12 1.65 4.06 7.85
N GLY A 13 2.02 2.86 7.40
CA GLY A 13 2.35 2.64 5.99
C GLY A 13 1.18 2.89 5.07
N LEU A 14 -0.01 2.42 5.46
CA LEU A 14 -1.22 2.66 4.67
C LEU A 14 -1.61 4.13 4.65
N SER A 15 -1.40 4.84 5.76
CA SER A 15 -1.66 6.29 5.80
C SER A 15 -0.74 7.04 4.85
N LEU A 16 0.54 6.67 4.80
CA LEU A 16 1.49 7.25 3.85
C LEU A 16 1.08 6.95 2.40
N ALA A 17 0.65 5.71 2.15
CA ALA A 17 0.22 5.30 0.82
C ALA A 17 -0.98 6.13 0.35
N LEU A 18 -1.95 6.35 1.23
CA LEU A 18 -3.12 7.16 0.91
C LEU A 18 -2.72 8.61 0.64
N SER A 19 -1.82 9.17 1.45
CA SER A 19 -1.36 10.53 1.25
C SER A 19 -0.69 10.69 -0.10
N ALA A 20 0.19 9.75 -0.46
CA ALA A 20 0.87 9.77 -1.76
C ALA A 20 -0.12 9.63 -2.91
N TYR A 21 -1.09 8.73 -2.76
CA TYR A 21 -2.11 8.51 -3.77
C TYR A 21 -2.95 9.77 -4.00
N ARG A 22 -3.37 10.42 -2.91
CA ARG A 22 -4.16 11.66 -3.00
C ARG A 22 -3.39 12.81 -3.64
N SER A 23 -2.06 12.76 -3.55
CA SER A 23 -1.20 13.74 -4.19
C SER A 23 -0.94 13.44 -5.67
N GLY A 24 -1.56 12.40 -6.22
CA GLY A 24 -1.49 12.08 -7.63
C GLY A 24 -0.36 11.13 -8.03
N HIS A 25 0.24 10.44 -7.07
CA HIS A 25 1.30 9.48 -7.36
C HIS A 25 0.77 8.07 -7.56
N ALA A 26 1.51 7.27 -8.31
CA ALA A 26 1.25 5.84 -8.42
C ALA A 26 1.85 5.15 -7.20
N VAL A 27 1.06 4.34 -6.50
CA VAL A 27 1.47 3.79 -5.20
C VAL A 27 1.35 2.28 -5.20
N LYS A 28 2.39 1.62 -4.69
CA LYS A 28 2.40 0.20 -4.38
C LYS A 28 2.66 0.03 -2.90
N VAL A 29 1.98 -0.93 -2.28
CA VAL A 29 2.21 -1.31 -0.88
C VAL A 29 2.63 -2.77 -0.86
N TRP A 30 3.75 -3.04 -0.23
CA TRP A 30 4.26 -4.40 -0.06
C TRP A 30 4.06 -4.86 1.37
N SER A 31 3.66 -6.13 1.51
CA SER A 31 3.67 -6.82 2.79
C SER A 31 4.14 -8.24 2.57
N LYS A 32 4.84 -8.80 3.55
CA LYS A 32 5.24 -10.20 3.48
C LYS A 32 4.09 -11.16 3.82
N PHE A 33 2.91 -10.63 4.16
CA PHE A 33 1.75 -11.43 4.54
C PHE A 33 0.67 -11.34 3.45
N PRO A 34 0.63 -12.29 2.50
CA PRO A 34 -0.36 -12.25 1.41
C PRO A 34 -1.80 -12.25 1.90
N GLU A 35 -2.09 -12.96 2.98
CA GLU A 35 -3.44 -13.05 3.54
C GLU A 35 -3.92 -11.70 4.07
N GLU A 36 -3.02 -10.87 4.59
CA GLU A 36 -3.36 -9.52 5.02
C GLU A 36 -3.76 -8.66 3.84
N LEU A 37 -3.01 -8.74 2.76
CA LEU A 37 -3.31 -7.99 1.54
C LEU A 37 -4.63 -8.43 0.93
N GLU A 38 -4.91 -9.73 0.96
CA GLU A 38 -6.16 -10.27 0.45
C GLU A 38 -7.34 -9.76 1.26
N ALA A 39 -7.19 -9.69 2.59
CA ALA A 39 -8.22 -9.14 3.46
C ALA A 39 -8.49 -7.66 3.15
N ILE A 40 -7.44 -6.88 2.90
CA ILE A 40 -7.60 -5.47 2.52
C ILE A 40 -8.36 -5.35 1.20
N ARG A 41 -8.02 -6.16 0.21
CA ARG A 41 -8.74 -6.15 -1.09
C ARG A 41 -10.20 -6.51 -0.92
N ARG A 42 -10.48 -7.54 -0.13
CA ARG A 42 -11.85 -8.02 0.10
C ARG A 42 -12.68 -6.99 0.83
N ASP A 43 -12.12 -6.37 1.87
CA ASP A 43 -12.85 -5.47 2.75
C ASP A 43 -12.80 -4.00 2.31
N GLY A 44 -11.85 -3.66 1.44
CA GLY A 44 -11.63 -2.27 1.03
C GLY A 44 -11.00 -1.41 2.11
N GLU A 45 -10.53 -2.03 3.18
CA GLU A 45 -9.90 -1.35 4.32
C GLU A 45 -9.09 -2.35 5.12
N HIS A 46 -8.19 -1.86 5.97
CA HIS A 46 -7.49 -2.70 6.94
C HIS A 46 -8.21 -2.58 8.28
N LYS A 47 -9.08 -3.52 8.59
CA LYS A 47 -9.98 -3.40 9.73
C LYS A 47 -9.27 -3.32 11.08
N GLN A 48 -8.10 -3.91 11.21
CA GLN A 48 -7.35 -3.90 12.47
C GLN A 48 -6.48 -2.68 12.64
N LYS A 49 -5.80 -2.26 11.58
CA LYS A 49 -4.77 -1.22 11.65
C LYS A 49 -5.25 0.15 11.22
N LEU A 50 -6.24 0.22 10.33
CA LEU A 50 -6.75 1.48 9.81
C LEU A 50 -8.25 1.35 9.51
N PRO A 51 -9.07 1.05 10.56
CA PRO A 51 -10.50 0.80 10.36
C PRO A 51 -11.22 2.05 9.87
N GLY A 52 -12.21 1.82 8.99
CA GLY A 52 -13.05 2.89 8.49
C GLY A 52 -12.41 3.77 7.43
N VAL A 53 -11.18 3.47 7.02
CA VAL A 53 -10.48 4.26 6.00
C VAL A 53 -10.41 3.44 4.71
N PRO A 54 -11.12 3.86 3.65
CA PRO A 54 -11.11 3.10 2.39
C PRO A 54 -9.73 3.10 1.73
N ILE A 55 -9.34 1.94 1.22
CA ILE A 55 -8.10 1.80 0.46
C ILE A 55 -8.48 1.67 -1.02
N PRO A 56 -8.17 2.68 -1.85
CA PRO A 56 -8.54 2.62 -3.27
C PRO A 56 -7.93 1.42 -3.99
N SER A 57 -8.68 0.82 -4.91
CA SER A 57 -8.21 -0.32 -5.68
C SER A 57 -7.04 0.02 -6.60
N GLU A 58 -6.83 1.29 -6.88
CA GLU A 58 -5.71 1.77 -7.70
C GLU A 58 -4.38 1.65 -6.97
N ILE A 59 -4.40 1.56 -5.63
CA ILE A 59 -3.19 1.26 -4.87
C ILE A 59 -2.90 -0.22 -5.04
N THR A 60 -1.74 -0.54 -5.60
CA THR A 60 -1.32 -1.93 -5.80
C THR A 60 -0.85 -2.55 -4.49
N LEU A 61 -1.40 -3.71 -4.15
CA LEU A 61 -1.00 -4.46 -2.97
C LEU A 61 -0.29 -5.73 -3.44
N THR A 62 0.94 -5.95 -2.98
CA THR A 62 1.71 -7.11 -3.42
C THR A 62 2.57 -7.66 -2.29
N ALA A 63 2.72 -9.00 -2.28
CA ALA A 63 3.64 -9.69 -1.38
C ALA A 63 4.98 -9.99 -2.07
N ASP A 64 5.11 -9.63 -3.35
CA ASP A 64 6.33 -9.83 -4.12
C ASP A 64 7.19 -8.58 -4.00
N LEU A 65 8.29 -8.67 -3.25
CA LEU A 65 9.17 -7.52 -3.00
C LEU A 65 9.79 -6.99 -4.28
N GLU A 66 10.19 -7.87 -5.17
CA GLU A 66 10.79 -7.48 -6.45
C GLU A 66 9.81 -6.66 -7.29
N ALA A 67 8.57 -7.14 -7.39
CA ALA A 67 7.53 -6.42 -8.11
C ALA A 67 7.22 -5.07 -7.46
N ALA A 68 7.28 -5.03 -6.13
CA ALA A 68 6.99 -3.80 -5.39
C ALA A 68 8.01 -2.70 -5.67
N ILE A 69 9.30 -3.05 -5.68
CA ILE A 69 10.36 -2.05 -5.86
C ILE A 69 10.69 -1.77 -7.32
N SER A 70 10.24 -2.61 -8.24
CA SER A 70 10.52 -2.42 -9.67
C SER A 70 9.89 -1.12 -10.16
N GLY A 71 10.70 -0.26 -10.75
CA GLY A 71 10.23 1.02 -11.30
C GLY A 71 9.90 2.07 -10.26
N ALA A 72 10.18 1.82 -8.98
CA ALA A 72 9.90 2.80 -7.94
C ALA A 72 10.90 3.95 -7.99
N ASP A 73 10.38 5.17 -7.92
CA ASP A 73 11.19 6.38 -7.80
C ASP A 73 11.57 6.63 -6.34
N LEU A 74 10.72 6.18 -5.42
CA LEU A 74 10.90 6.34 -3.98
C LEU A 74 10.40 5.09 -3.26
N VAL A 75 11.17 4.59 -2.32
CA VAL A 75 10.79 3.45 -1.48
C VAL A 75 10.80 3.91 -0.03
N ILE A 76 9.69 3.73 0.66
CA ILE A 76 9.53 4.17 2.04
C ILE A 76 9.26 2.94 2.91
N PHE A 77 9.96 2.84 4.04
CA PHE A 77 9.69 1.80 5.03
C PHE A 77 8.60 2.30 5.97
N GLY A 78 7.48 1.60 5.93
CA GLY A 78 6.30 2.00 6.70
C GLY A 78 5.99 1.13 7.90
#